data_4f2f4010cd29fd6c591f057e565cdfed
#
_entry.id   4f2f4010cd29fd6c591f057e565cdfed
#
_cell.length_a   1.000
_cell.length_b   1.000
_cell.length_c   1.000
_cell.angle_alpha   90.00
_cell.angle_beta   90.00
_cell.angle_gamma   90.00
#
_symmetry.space_group_name_H-M   'P 1'
#
loop_
_entity.id
_entity.type
_entity.pdbx_description
1 polymer ?
#
loop_
_entity_poly.entity_id
_entity_poly.type
_entity_poly.pdbx_seq_one_letter_code
_entity_poly.pdbx_strand_id
1 'polypeptide(L)' 'MTGTALDGDRSVGSRYCEGYDLLDPLGQGIGRVEKVFGNGDGEPQYVRVRLGIFSHRLVLIPVLEVAVDHEGRSVTLR' A
#
# COMPACT_ATOMS: atom_id res chain seq x y z
N MET A 1 -1.90 9.80 22.88
CA MET A 1 -2.11 9.52 22.40
C MET A 1 -2.57 9.39 22.11
N THR A 2 -2.55 9.27 21.94
CA THR A 2 -2.92 8.93 21.43
C THR A 2 -3.45 8.88 20.83
N GLY A 3 -3.51 8.83 20.56
CA GLY A 3 -3.88 8.64 19.72
C GLY A 3 -4.25 8.60 19.10
N THR A 4 -4.09 8.59 19.04
CA THR A 4 -4.32 8.39 18.34
C THR A 4 -4.62 8.04 17.88
N ALA A 5 -4.51 7.80 17.97
CA ALA A 5 -4.74 7.26 17.43
C ALA A 5 -5.42 7.16 17.02
N LEU A 6 -5.68 7.34 16.80
CA LEU A 6 -6.19 7.09 16.24
C LEU A 6 -6.48 7.09 15.47
N ASP A 7 -6.37 7.43 15.23
CA ASP A 7 -6.40 7.41 14.38
C ASP A 7 -6.06 6.95 13.71
N GLY A 8 -5.68 6.95 13.97
CA GLY A 8 -5.24 6.55 13.46
C GLY A 8 -5.33 5.83 12.98
N ASP A 9 -5.73 5.78 13.02
CA ASP A 9 -5.89 5.16 12.70
C ASP A 9 -6.05 3.97 12.13
N ARG A 10 -6.49 3.92 11.38
CA ARG A 10 -6.74 2.69 10.73
C ARG A 10 -5.76 2.45 9.64
N SER A 11 -4.97 3.43 9.46
CA SER A 11 -3.84 3.32 8.60
C SER A 11 -2.81 2.51 9.34
N VAL A 12 -2.32 1.46 8.75
CA VAL A 12 -1.37 0.58 9.36
C VAL A 12 -0.03 1.20 9.27
N GLY A 13 0.16 2.20 10.00
CA GLY A 13 1.40 2.85 9.96
C GLY A 13 1.79 3.31 8.60
N SER A 14 2.11 4.54 8.51
CA SER A 14 2.55 5.12 7.26
C SER A 14 3.84 4.52 6.79
N ARG A 15 4.37 3.56 7.53
CA ARG A 15 5.68 3.02 7.18
C ARG A 15 5.65 1.64 6.61
N TYR A 16 4.48 1.06 6.45
CA TYR A 16 4.43 -0.31 5.99
C TYR A 16 4.98 -0.42 4.57
N CYS A 17 4.32 0.18 3.60
CA CYS A 17 4.85 0.19 2.23
C CYS A 17 4.39 1.42 1.47
N GLU A 18 4.01 2.47 2.19
CA GLU A 18 3.58 3.69 1.54
C GLU A 18 4.75 4.30 0.80
N GLY A 19 4.49 4.75 -0.42
CA GLY A 19 5.52 5.31 -1.26
C GLY A 19 6.27 4.30 -2.09
N TYR A 20 6.01 3.00 -1.88
CA TYR A 20 6.67 1.97 -2.65
C TYR A 20 6.10 1.94 -4.07
N ASP A 21 6.93 1.54 -5.01
CA ASP A 21 6.48 1.36 -6.37
C ASP A 21 5.62 0.11 -6.48
N LEU A 22 4.57 0.20 -7.28
CA LEU A 22 3.73 -0.95 -7.57
C LEU A 22 4.16 -1.53 -8.90
N LEU A 23 4.47 -2.83 -8.90
CA LEU A 23 4.94 -3.52 -10.08
C LEU A 23 3.93 -4.58 -10.51
N ASP A 24 3.87 -4.82 -11.81
CA ASP A 24 3.06 -5.93 -12.31
C ASP A 24 3.85 -7.23 -12.15
N PRO A 25 3.25 -8.38 -12.48
CA PRO A 25 3.96 -9.64 -12.28
C PRO A 25 5.23 -9.78 -13.11
N LEU A 26 5.39 -8.95 -14.13
CA LEU A 26 6.60 -8.98 -14.95
C LEU A 26 7.66 -8.00 -14.44
N GLY A 27 7.36 -7.32 -13.34
CA GLY A 27 8.32 -6.40 -12.75
C GLY A 27 8.28 -5.00 -13.30
N GLN A 28 7.26 -4.67 -14.08
CA GLN A 28 7.16 -3.33 -14.64
C GLN A 28 6.40 -2.43 -13.69
N GLY A 29 6.87 -1.20 -13.55
CA GLY A 29 6.23 -0.23 -12.68
C GLY A 29 4.92 0.23 -13.28
N ILE A 30 3.83 0.10 -12.50
CA ILE A 30 2.51 0.48 -12.97
C ILE A 30 1.84 1.49 -12.05
N GLY A 31 2.47 1.83 -10.94
CA GLY A 31 1.87 2.78 -10.03
C GLY A 31 2.68 2.93 -8.76
N ARG A 32 2.03 3.46 -7.75
CA ARG A 32 2.68 3.69 -6.47
C ARG A 32 1.68 3.52 -5.34
N VAL A 33 2.14 2.93 -4.24
CA VAL A 33 1.30 2.75 -3.07
C VAL A 33 1.13 4.09 -2.37
N GLU A 34 -0.11 4.48 -2.13
CA GLU A 34 -0.39 5.73 -1.45
C GLU A 34 -0.68 5.53 0.02
N LYS A 35 -1.41 4.49 0.36
CA LYS A 35 -1.81 4.29 1.73
C LYS A 35 -2.10 2.83 1.97
N VAL A 36 -1.90 2.40 3.21
CA VAL A 36 -2.20 1.04 3.62
C VAL A 36 -3.26 1.10 4.70
N PHE A 37 -4.30 0.31 4.54
CA PHE A 37 -5.40 0.23 5.50
C PHE A 37 -5.36 -1.09 6.24
N GLY A 38 -5.66 -1.03 7.51
CA GLY A 38 -5.70 -2.22 8.33
C GLY A 38 -7.08 -2.48 8.87
N ASN A 39 -7.18 -3.55 9.65
CA ASN A 39 -8.45 -3.97 10.21
C ASN A 39 -8.68 -3.46 11.63
N GLY A 40 -7.82 -2.58 12.10
CA GLY A 40 -7.95 -2.08 13.46
C GLY A 40 -7.00 -2.77 14.43
N ASP A 41 -6.45 -3.91 14.06
CA ASP A 41 -5.48 -4.63 14.89
C ASP A 41 -4.06 -4.33 14.46
N GLY A 42 -3.89 -3.44 13.51
CA GLY A 42 -2.57 -3.13 13.00
C GLY A 42 -2.14 -4.01 11.85
N GLU A 43 -2.96 -4.97 11.46
CA GLU A 43 -2.60 -5.84 10.36
C GLU A 43 -3.09 -5.25 9.05
N PRO A 44 -2.23 -5.20 8.04
CA PRO A 44 -2.65 -4.63 6.76
C PRO A 44 -3.69 -5.50 6.08
N GLN A 45 -4.68 -4.86 5.48
CA GLN A 45 -5.75 -5.53 4.77
C GLN A 45 -5.78 -5.12 3.31
N TYR A 46 -5.61 -3.83 3.05
CA TYR A 46 -5.70 -3.29 1.71
C TYR A 46 -4.63 -2.27 1.48
N VAL A 47 -4.17 -2.17 0.25
CA VAL A 47 -3.29 -1.06 -0.15
C VAL A 47 -4.04 -0.23 -1.17
N ARG A 48 -3.98 1.08 -1.00
CA ARG A 48 -4.53 1.99 -1.99
C ARG A 48 -3.38 2.43 -2.88
N VAL A 49 -3.52 2.20 -4.17
CA VAL A 49 -2.46 2.52 -5.11
C VAL A 49 -2.96 3.51 -6.13
N ARG A 50 -2.06 4.35 -6.59
CA ARG A 50 -2.31 5.24 -7.70
C ARG A 50 -1.69 4.62 -8.93
N LEU A 51 -2.52 4.41 -9.95
CA LEU A 51 -2.06 3.77 -11.18
C LEU A 51 -1.68 4.81 -12.21
N GLY A 52 -0.55 4.57 -12.86
CA GLY A 52 -0.12 5.40 -13.97
C GLY A 52 0.53 6.70 -13.52
N ILE A 53 1.11 7.39 -14.47
CA ILE A 53 1.80 8.65 -14.20
C ILE A 53 0.85 9.83 -14.38
N PHE A 54 0.02 9.74 -15.39
CA PHE A 54 -0.90 10.83 -15.72
C PHE A 54 -2.32 10.56 -15.29
N SER A 55 -2.54 9.41 -14.69
CA SER A 55 -3.86 9.00 -14.25
C SER A 55 -4.00 9.29 -12.77
N HIS A 56 -5.15 9.73 -12.36
CA HIS A 56 -5.44 9.89 -10.94
C HIS A 56 -6.28 8.73 -10.43
N ARG A 57 -6.16 7.59 -11.09
CA ARG A 57 -6.95 6.43 -10.74
C ARG A 57 -6.40 5.81 -9.47
N LEU A 58 -7.27 5.70 -8.48
CA LEU A 58 -6.94 5.07 -7.21
C LEU A 58 -7.66 3.74 -7.13
N VAL A 59 -6.96 2.72 -6.71
CA VAL A 59 -7.50 1.38 -6.63
C VAL A 59 -7.14 0.79 -5.28
N LEU A 60 -8.06 0.05 -4.68
CA LEU A 60 -7.78 -0.69 -3.45
C LEU A 60 -7.47 -2.14 -3.83
N ILE A 61 -6.36 -2.64 -3.34
CA ILE A 61 -5.93 -4.00 -3.62
C ILE A 61 -5.74 -4.73 -2.30
N PRO A 62 -6.35 -5.91 -2.14
CA PRO A 62 -6.12 -6.68 -0.91
C PRO A 62 -4.65 -7.06 -0.78
N VAL A 63 -4.12 -7.00 0.44
CA VAL A 63 -2.71 -7.33 0.62
C VAL A 63 -2.38 -8.76 0.26
N LEU A 64 -3.37 -9.64 0.27
CA LEU A 64 -3.12 -11.02 -0.14
C LEU A 64 -2.79 -11.15 -1.62
N GLU A 65 -3.07 -10.10 -2.38
CA GLU A 65 -2.84 -10.10 -3.81
C GLU A 65 -1.50 -9.50 -4.19
N VAL A 66 -0.70 -9.12 -3.21
CA VAL A 66 0.58 -8.47 -3.49
C VAL A 66 1.68 -9.10 -2.67
N ALA A 67 2.90 -8.94 -3.15
CA ALA A 67 4.10 -9.32 -2.42
C ALA A 67 4.90 -8.06 -2.16
N VAL A 68 5.24 -7.82 -0.89
CA VAL A 68 5.95 -6.61 -0.48
C VAL A 68 7.42 -6.91 -0.35
N ASP A 69 8.25 -6.09 -0.97
CA ASP A 69 9.71 -6.19 -0.88
C ASP A 69 10.22 -4.91 -0.24
N HIS A 70 10.55 -5.00 1.03
CA HIS A 70 11.00 -3.81 1.75
C HIS A 70 12.38 -3.36 1.33
N GLU A 71 13.21 -4.28 0.92
CA GLU A 71 14.55 -3.93 0.45
C GLU A 71 14.49 -3.16 -0.85
N GLY A 72 13.69 -3.65 -1.77
CA GLY A 72 13.56 -3.00 -3.07
C GLY A 72 12.55 -1.87 -3.05
N ARG A 73 11.84 -1.69 -1.95
CA ARG A 73 10.80 -0.67 -1.80
C ARG A 73 9.78 -0.80 -2.92
N SER A 74 9.30 -2.01 -3.11
CA SER A 74 8.35 -2.29 -4.16
C SER A 74 7.29 -3.25 -3.68
N VAL A 75 6.15 -3.21 -4.35
CA VAL A 75 5.02 -4.08 -4.11
C VAL A 75 4.64 -4.67 -5.46
N THR A 76 4.64 -5.99 -5.55
CA THR A 76 4.41 -6.65 -6.83
C THR A 76 3.07 -7.38 -6.78
N LEU A 77 2.27 -7.20 -7.82
CA LEU A 77 1.02 -7.95 -7.96
C LEU A 77 1.34 -9.42 -8.18
N ARG A 78 0.60 -10.28 -7.50
CA ARG A 78 0.78 -11.71 -7.67
C ARG A 78 0.05 -12.26 -8.86
#